data_e3b9eaf5885ff49e14e89187404be2d3
#
_entry.id   e3b9eaf5885ff49e14e89187404be2d3
#
_cell.length_a   1.000
_cell.length_b   1.000
_cell.length_c   1.000
_cell.angle_alpha   90.00
_cell.angle_beta   90.00
_cell.angle_gamma   90.00
#
_symmetry.space_group_name_H-M   'P 1'
#
loop_
_entity.id
_entity.type
_entity.pdbx_description
1 polymer ?
#
loop_
_entity_poly.entity_id
_entity_poly.type
_entity_poly.pdbx_seq_one_letter_code
_entity_poly.pdbx_strand_id
1 'polypeptide(L)'
;MTLDDKYTYPGSGGVLVNRLGIRDLGRLDQALNDYASVAWVQLRQLPPPEPPGFDYLRTIHREMFGSLLHWAGELRETDVQATGTGIAYARPEYISDSLHSLFRKLERENFLSGLDSSAFTDRLADRWGELSTGGSALFDRELSVPRE
;
A
#
# COMPACT_ATOMS: atom_id res chain seq x y z
N MET A 1 -15.02 -13.08 15.65
CA MET A 1 -15.17 -13.83 14.40
C MET A 1 -14.15 -13.27 13.40
N THR A 2 -13.10 -14.01 13.21
CA THR A 2 -12.15 -13.69 12.17
C THR A 2 -12.87 -13.86 10.84
N LEU A 3 -13.01 -12.78 10.11
CA LEU A 3 -13.36 -12.86 8.70
C LEU A 3 -12.29 -13.72 8.07
N ASP A 4 -12.66 -14.92 7.69
CA ASP A 4 -11.87 -15.77 6.84
C ASP A 4 -11.78 -15.07 5.51
N ASP A 5 -10.85 -14.18 5.42
CA ASP A 5 -10.61 -13.54 4.17
C ASP A 5 -9.73 -14.45 3.29
N LYS A 6 -9.87 -14.30 2.00
CA LYS A 6 -9.11 -15.08 1.04
C LYS A 6 -7.60 -14.82 1.08
N TYR A 7 -7.15 -13.91 1.93
CA TYR A 7 -5.77 -13.45 2.01
C TYR A 7 -5.00 -14.07 3.18
N THR A 8 -5.68 -14.72 4.13
CA THR A 8 -5.03 -15.30 5.30
C THR A 8 -5.22 -16.81 5.35
N TYR A 9 -4.27 -17.50 6.01
CA TYR A 9 -4.44 -18.92 6.29
C TYR A 9 -5.50 -19.12 7.36
N PRO A 10 -6.45 -20.05 7.18
CA PRO A 10 -7.46 -20.36 8.18
C PRO A 10 -6.84 -20.73 9.53
N GLY A 11 -7.34 -20.15 10.61
CA GLY A 11 -6.89 -20.45 11.97
C GLY A 11 -5.48 -19.97 12.31
N SER A 12 -4.87 -19.13 11.47
CA SER A 12 -3.49 -18.68 11.66
C SER A 12 -3.35 -17.43 12.52
N GLY A 13 -4.46 -16.78 12.89
CA GLY A 13 -4.40 -15.51 13.60
C GLY A 13 -4.00 -14.33 12.72
N GLY A 14 -4.24 -14.43 11.42
CA GLY A 14 -4.01 -13.32 10.47
C GLY A 14 -2.73 -13.42 9.65
N VAL A 15 -2.13 -14.60 9.54
CA VAL A 15 -0.96 -14.81 8.68
C VAL A 15 -1.39 -14.84 7.23
N LEU A 16 -0.85 -13.91 6.43
CA LEU A 16 -1.16 -13.81 5.01
C LEU A 16 -0.67 -15.05 4.25
N VAL A 17 -1.51 -15.54 3.35
CA VAL A 17 -1.12 -16.56 2.38
C VAL A 17 0.05 -16.02 1.55
N ASN A 18 1.11 -16.79 1.40
CA ASN A 18 2.30 -16.32 0.73
C ASN A 18 2.95 -17.45 -0.10
N ARG A 19 3.77 -17.06 -1.06
CA ARG A 19 4.40 -18.00 -2.01
C ARG A 19 5.41 -18.94 -1.37
N LEU A 20 5.93 -18.62 -0.18
CA LEU A 20 6.90 -19.45 0.54
C LEU A 20 6.25 -20.40 1.54
N GLY A 21 4.92 -20.34 1.72
CA GLY A 21 4.21 -21.18 2.67
C GLY A 21 4.55 -20.88 4.13
N ILE A 22 5.02 -19.68 4.43
CA ILE A 22 5.33 -19.25 5.80
C ILE A 22 4.03 -19.07 6.57
N ARG A 23 3.92 -19.72 7.73
CA ARG A 23 2.74 -19.70 8.59
C ARG A 23 2.98 -19.04 9.94
N ASP A 24 4.18 -18.62 10.22
CA ASP A 24 4.56 -17.86 11.42
C ASP A 24 4.55 -16.37 11.11
N LEU A 25 3.81 -15.59 11.91
CA LEU A 25 3.62 -14.16 11.67
C LEU A 25 4.94 -13.39 11.71
N GLY A 26 5.78 -13.67 12.69
CA GLY A 26 7.08 -13.00 12.84
C GLY A 26 8.03 -13.31 11.69
N ARG A 27 8.04 -14.56 11.24
CA ARG A 27 8.85 -14.98 10.09
C ARG A 27 8.36 -14.34 8.79
N LEU A 28 7.05 -14.26 8.62
CA LEU A 28 6.48 -13.60 7.44
C LEU A 28 6.80 -12.11 7.42
N ASP A 29 6.65 -11.43 8.55
CA ASP A 29 7.01 -10.02 8.67
C ASP A 29 8.48 -9.78 8.35
N GLN A 30 9.37 -10.62 8.82
CA GLN A 30 10.79 -10.54 8.50
C GLN A 30 11.03 -10.72 7.00
N ALA A 31 10.42 -11.73 6.40
CA ALA A 31 10.54 -11.97 4.96
C ALA A 31 10.00 -10.82 4.13
N LEU A 32 8.83 -10.28 4.49
CA LEU A 32 8.26 -9.12 3.79
C LEU A 32 9.17 -7.90 3.87
N ASN A 33 9.77 -7.64 5.03
CA ASN A 33 10.71 -6.54 5.19
C ASN A 33 11.99 -6.75 4.38
N ASP A 34 12.53 -7.95 4.36
CA ASP A 34 13.76 -8.27 3.61
C ASP A 34 13.55 -8.10 2.10
N TYR A 35 12.49 -8.68 1.56
CA TYR A 35 12.16 -8.54 0.14
C TYR A 35 11.85 -7.09 -0.24
N ALA A 36 11.07 -6.40 0.58
CA ALA A 36 10.74 -5.00 0.34
C ALA A 36 11.98 -4.10 0.38
N SER A 37 12.94 -4.37 1.26
CA SER A 37 14.19 -3.61 1.35
C SER A 37 15.03 -3.74 0.08
N VAL A 38 15.15 -4.95 -0.45
CA VAL A 38 15.88 -5.18 -1.71
C VAL A 38 15.17 -4.48 -2.86
N ALA A 39 13.85 -4.64 -2.97
CA ALA A 39 13.06 -4.00 -4.01
C ALA A 39 13.14 -2.48 -3.93
N TRP A 40 13.11 -1.91 -2.73
CA TRP A 40 13.22 -0.48 -2.51
C TRP A 40 14.54 0.09 -3.04
N VAL A 41 15.65 -0.58 -2.78
CA VAL A 41 16.95 -0.18 -3.31
C VAL A 41 16.96 -0.20 -4.84
N GLN A 42 16.37 -1.23 -5.45
CA GLN A 42 16.27 -1.35 -6.90
C GLN A 42 15.38 -0.26 -7.51
N LEU A 43 14.20 -0.01 -6.91
CA LEU A 43 13.26 1.00 -7.37
C LEU A 43 13.85 2.41 -7.34
N ARG A 44 14.65 2.73 -6.35
CA ARG A 44 15.31 4.04 -6.22
C ARG A 44 16.34 4.32 -7.32
N GLN A 45 16.84 3.30 -7.98
CA GLN A 45 17.80 3.43 -9.09
C GLN A 45 17.10 3.76 -10.42
N LEU A 46 15.80 3.55 -10.51
CA LEU A 46 15.03 3.81 -11.71
C LEU A 46 14.32 5.16 -11.61
N PRO A 47 14.32 5.97 -12.67
CA PRO A 47 13.53 7.19 -12.67
C PRO A 47 12.04 6.83 -12.63
N PRO A 48 11.23 7.57 -11.85
CA PRO A 48 9.79 7.37 -11.88
C PRO A 48 9.23 7.77 -13.26
N PRO A 49 8.11 7.16 -13.67
CA PRO A 49 7.41 7.62 -14.87
C PRO A 49 6.89 9.05 -14.68
N GLU A 50 6.76 9.77 -15.78
CA GLU A 50 6.14 11.09 -15.78
C GLU A 50 4.87 11.06 -16.64
N PRO A 51 3.72 11.36 -16.05
CA PRO A 51 3.48 11.66 -14.63
C PRO A 51 3.46 10.40 -13.75
N PRO A 52 3.77 10.52 -12.44
CA PRO A 52 3.69 9.40 -11.51
C PRO A 52 2.22 9.15 -11.12
N GLY A 53 1.53 8.34 -11.87
CA GLY A 53 0.13 8.05 -11.68
C GLY A 53 -0.15 6.89 -10.74
N PHE A 54 -1.43 6.52 -10.63
CA PHE A 54 -1.87 5.41 -9.80
C PHE A 54 -1.24 4.06 -10.21
N ASP A 55 -1.05 3.83 -11.49
CA ASP A 55 -0.39 2.60 -11.97
C ASP A 55 1.04 2.47 -11.44
N TYR A 56 1.73 3.57 -11.24
CA TYR A 56 3.05 3.55 -10.63
C TYR A 56 3.00 3.13 -9.16
N LEU A 57 2.02 3.59 -8.40
CA LEU A 57 1.80 3.14 -7.02
C LEU A 57 1.56 1.63 -6.97
N ARG A 58 0.75 1.10 -7.85
CA ARG A 58 0.51 -0.35 -7.98
C ARG A 58 1.80 -1.11 -8.31
N THR A 59 2.60 -0.56 -9.22
CA THR A 59 3.89 -1.15 -9.59
C THR A 59 4.84 -1.20 -8.40
N ILE A 60 4.95 -0.12 -7.63
CA ILE A 60 5.78 -0.09 -6.41
C ILE A 60 5.36 -1.20 -5.45
N HIS A 61 4.07 -1.32 -5.17
CA HIS A 61 3.57 -2.35 -4.26
C HIS A 61 3.88 -3.77 -4.79
N ARG A 62 3.69 -3.98 -6.08
CA ARG A 62 3.98 -5.27 -6.73
C ARG A 62 5.46 -5.63 -6.66
N GLU A 63 6.36 -4.67 -6.90
CA GLU A 63 7.79 -4.90 -6.82
C GLU A 63 8.24 -5.19 -5.39
N MET A 64 7.65 -4.52 -4.40
CA MET A 64 8.01 -4.72 -3.00
C MET A 64 7.54 -6.07 -2.45
N PHE A 65 6.35 -6.52 -2.82
CA PHE A 65 5.69 -7.64 -2.16
C PHE A 65 5.30 -8.80 -3.08
N GLY A 66 5.44 -8.64 -4.38
CA GLY A 66 4.99 -9.64 -5.36
C GLY A 66 5.72 -10.97 -5.31
N SER A 67 6.94 -11.00 -4.75
CA SER A 67 7.67 -12.25 -4.55
C SER A 67 7.06 -13.13 -3.46
N LEU A 68 6.28 -12.54 -2.56
CA LEU A 68 5.63 -13.24 -1.45
C LEU A 68 4.11 -13.28 -1.57
N LEU A 69 3.49 -12.18 -2.03
CA LEU A 69 2.04 -12.03 -2.09
C LEU A 69 1.57 -11.98 -3.55
N HIS A 70 0.77 -12.95 -3.97
CA HIS A 70 0.31 -13.04 -5.36
C HIS A 70 -0.67 -11.91 -5.75
N TRP A 71 -1.31 -11.26 -4.77
CA TRP A 71 -2.19 -10.11 -5.00
C TRP A 71 -1.51 -8.76 -4.89
N ALA A 72 -0.18 -8.72 -4.74
CA ALA A 72 0.56 -7.47 -4.62
C ALA A 72 0.26 -6.52 -5.80
N GLY A 73 -0.05 -5.28 -5.50
CA GLY A 73 -0.42 -4.27 -6.50
C GLY A 73 -1.89 -4.31 -6.92
N GLU A 74 -2.69 -5.24 -6.39
CA GLU A 74 -4.12 -5.29 -6.64
C GLU A 74 -4.89 -4.60 -5.51
N LEU A 75 -5.97 -3.92 -5.85
CA LEU A 75 -6.85 -3.34 -4.84
C LEU A 75 -7.51 -4.43 -4.02
N ARG A 76 -7.60 -4.21 -2.72
CA ARG A 76 -8.28 -5.17 -1.83
C ARG A 76 -9.76 -5.28 -2.15
N GLU A 77 -10.29 -6.46 -1.93
CA GLU A 77 -11.69 -6.81 -2.13
C GLU A 77 -12.43 -7.05 -0.81
N THR A 78 -11.76 -6.94 0.32
CA THR A 78 -12.32 -7.17 1.65
C THR A 78 -12.27 -5.93 2.51
N ASP A 79 -13.18 -5.85 3.49
CA ASP A 79 -13.13 -4.82 4.51
C ASP A 79 -11.96 -5.08 5.45
N VAL A 80 -11.24 -4.03 5.81
CA VAL A 80 -10.14 -4.09 6.78
C VAL A 80 -10.26 -2.95 7.79
N GLN A 81 -9.64 -3.14 8.95
CA GLN A 81 -9.60 -2.17 10.03
C GLN A 81 -8.15 -1.86 10.40
N ALA A 82 -7.94 -0.64 10.87
CA ALA A 82 -6.65 -0.27 11.44
C ALA A 82 -6.39 -1.12 12.69
N THR A 83 -5.23 -1.76 12.75
CA THR A 83 -4.86 -2.66 13.84
C THR A 83 -4.93 -1.97 15.20
N GLY A 84 -5.70 -2.54 16.11
CA GLY A 84 -5.82 -2.08 17.50
C GLY A 84 -6.68 -0.83 17.72
N THR A 85 -7.25 -0.24 16.69
CA THR A 85 -8.04 1.00 16.80
C THR A 85 -9.54 0.80 16.67
N GLY A 86 -9.97 -0.28 16.04
CA GLY A 86 -11.38 -0.49 15.68
C GLY A 86 -11.90 0.45 14.58
N ILE A 87 -11.03 1.26 14.01
CA ILE A 87 -11.38 2.19 12.93
C ILE A 87 -11.38 1.43 11.61
N ALA A 88 -12.54 1.41 10.94
CA ALA A 88 -12.66 0.79 9.62
C ALA A 88 -12.06 1.71 8.55
N TYR A 89 -11.32 1.12 7.61
CA TYR A 89 -10.92 1.80 6.39
C TYR A 89 -12.09 1.88 5.40
N ALA A 90 -11.90 2.61 4.30
CA ALA A 90 -12.89 2.70 3.25
C ALA A 90 -13.30 1.31 2.75
N ARG A 91 -14.58 1.16 2.47
CA ARG A 91 -15.10 -0.09 1.91
C ARG A 91 -14.54 -0.33 0.51
N PRO A 92 -14.27 -1.59 0.13
CA PRO A 92 -13.64 -1.91 -1.14
C PRO A 92 -14.29 -1.27 -2.37
N GLU A 93 -15.61 -1.21 -2.40
CA GLU A 93 -16.36 -0.67 -3.53
C GLU A 93 -16.12 0.83 -3.79
N TYR A 94 -15.63 1.56 -2.79
CA TYR A 94 -15.37 3.00 -2.91
C TYR A 94 -13.91 3.35 -3.16
N ILE A 95 -13.00 2.39 -3.07
CA ILE A 95 -11.56 2.63 -3.18
C ILE A 95 -11.20 3.18 -4.56
N SER A 96 -11.70 2.57 -5.61
CA SER A 96 -11.38 2.98 -6.98
C SER A 96 -11.77 4.43 -7.25
N ASP A 97 -12.98 4.83 -6.87
CA ASP A 97 -13.47 6.20 -7.07
C ASP A 97 -12.68 7.20 -6.24
N SER A 98 -12.36 6.86 -5.00
CA SER A 98 -11.55 7.70 -4.12
C SER A 98 -10.15 7.93 -4.69
N LEU A 99 -9.54 6.89 -5.23
CA LEU A 99 -8.23 6.98 -5.87
C LEU A 99 -8.25 7.82 -7.14
N HIS A 100 -9.24 7.63 -7.99
CA HIS A 100 -9.39 8.45 -9.20
C HIS A 100 -9.57 9.92 -8.85
N SER A 101 -10.33 10.22 -7.80
CA SER A 101 -10.50 11.59 -7.30
C SER A 101 -9.18 12.17 -6.79
N LEU A 102 -8.44 11.41 -6.01
CA LEU A 102 -7.14 11.82 -5.45
C LEU A 102 -6.12 12.11 -6.56
N PHE A 103 -5.98 11.21 -7.51
CA PHE A 103 -5.02 11.38 -8.61
C PHE A 103 -5.41 12.51 -9.56
N ARG A 104 -6.70 12.77 -9.76
CA ARG A 104 -7.16 13.97 -10.49
C ARG A 104 -6.77 15.27 -9.77
N LYS A 105 -6.86 15.30 -8.44
CA LYS A 105 -6.36 16.45 -7.65
C LYS A 105 -4.87 16.64 -7.82
N LEU A 106 -4.10 15.56 -7.71
CA LEU A 106 -2.65 15.59 -7.92
C LEU A 106 -2.29 16.09 -9.32
N GLU A 107 -2.99 15.64 -10.34
CA GLU A 107 -2.78 16.10 -11.71
C GLU A 107 -3.01 17.63 -11.85
N ARG A 108 -4.09 18.14 -11.27
CA ARG A 108 -4.37 19.59 -11.23
C ARG A 108 -3.32 20.39 -10.48
N GLU A 109 -2.68 19.79 -9.51
CA GLU A 109 -1.59 20.37 -8.73
C GLU A 109 -0.21 20.11 -9.37
N ASN A 110 -0.18 19.62 -10.62
CA ASN A 110 1.04 19.25 -11.34
C ASN A 110 1.94 18.30 -10.51
N PHE A 111 1.31 17.33 -9.84
CA PHE A 111 1.98 16.36 -8.96
C PHE A 111 2.93 17.03 -7.95
N LEU A 112 2.51 18.17 -7.43
CA LEU A 112 3.22 18.99 -6.44
C LEU A 112 4.57 19.54 -6.93
N SER A 113 4.80 19.55 -8.24
CA SER A 113 6.01 20.10 -8.83
C SER A 113 6.04 21.63 -8.71
N GLY A 114 7.23 22.20 -8.54
CA GLY A 114 7.43 23.65 -8.53
C GLY A 114 7.05 24.35 -7.22
N LEU A 115 6.66 23.63 -6.20
CA LEU A 115 6.37 24.19 -4.88
C LEU A 115 7.67 24.35 -4.06
N ASP A 116 7.70 25.37 -3.18
CA ASP A 116 8.76 25.45 -2.19
C ASP A 116 8.63 24.33 -1.15
N SER A 117 9.65 24.11 -0.32
CA SER A 117 9.69 23.03 0.64
C SER A 117 8.52 23.02 1.61
N SER A 118 8.11 24.20 2.09
CA SER A 118 7.01 24.32 3.05
C SER A 118 5.67 23.97 2.40
N ALA A 119 5.37 24.57 1.25
CA ALA A 119 4.15 24.28 0.50
C ALA A 119 4.10 22.82 0.04
N PHE A 120 5.21 22.27 -0.42
CA PHE A 120 5.32 20.86 -0.80
C PHE A 120 5.00 19.93 0.37
N THR A 121 5.59 20.19 1.53
CA THR A 121 5.37 19.38 2.74
C THR A 121 3.91 19.40 3.18
N ASP A 122 3.30 20.58 3.21
CA ASP A 122 1.89 20.74 3.60
C ASP A 122 0.96 20.01 2.63
N ARG A 123 1.16 20.19 1.33
CA ARG A 123 0.34 19.54 0.30
C ARG A 123 0.54 18.03 0.28
N LEU A 124 1.78 17.57 0.42
CA LEU A 124 2.06 16.14 0.50
C LEU A 124 1.39 15.51 1.71
N ALA A 125 1.41 16.16 2.87
CA ALA A 125 0.74 15.69 4.07
C ALA A 125 -0.77 15.58 3.87
N ASP A 126 -1.40 16.56 3.23
CA ASP A 126 -2.83 16.53 2.89
C ASP A 126 -3.17 15.36 1.97
N ARG A 127 -2.40 15.16 0.91
CA ARG A 127 -2.63 14.05 -0.04
C ARG A 127 -2.37 12.70 0.58
N TRP A 128 -1.34 12.60 1.41
CA TRP A 128 -1.06 11.39 2.15
C TRP A 128 -2.18 11.06 3.14
N GLY A 129 -2.72 12.08 3.81
CA GLY A 129 -3.86 11.92 4.70
C GLY A 129 -5.09 11.40 3.96
N GLU A 130 -5.40 11.94 2.78
CA GLU A 130 -6.50 11.45 1.94
C GLU A 130 -6.26 9.99 1.50
N LEU A 131 -5.05 9.65 1.11
CA LEU A 131 -4.69 8.28 0.75
C LEU A 131 -4.84 7.34 1.95
N SER A 132 -4.39 7.77 3.11
CA SER A 132 -4.40 6.94 4.33
C SER A 132 -5.79 6.76 4.92
N THR A 133 -6.67 7.76 4.85
CA THR A 133 -8.01 7.70 5.45
C THR A 133 -9.07 7.19 4.47
N GLY A 134 -9.02 7.64 3.23
CA GLY A 134 -9.97 7.25 2.18
C GLY A 134 -9.60 5.96 1.47
N GLY A 135 -8.34 5.66 1.41
CA GLY A 135 -7.81 4.53 0.66
C GLY A 135 -6.76 3.73 1.40
N SER A 136 -6.55 3.98 2.68
CA SER A 136 -5.57 3.24 3.47
C SER A 136 -5.86 1.75 3.40
N ALA A 137 -4.81 0.96 3.42
CA ALA A 137 -4.88 -0.45 3.09
C ALA A 137 -5.57 -0.68 1.73
N LEU A 138 -5.24 0.17 0.76
CA LEU A 138 -5.62 -0.05 -0.65
C LEU A 138 -5.32 -1.47 -1.08
N PHE A 139 -4.22 -1.96 -0.59
CA PHE A 139 -3.72 -3.30 -0.76
C PHE A 139 -3.77 -4.01 0.60
N ASP A 140 -3.79 -5.31 0.62
CA ASP A 140 -3.81 -6.10 1.86
C ASP A 140 -2.52 -6.05 2.66
N ARG A 141 -1.49 -5.47 2.08
CA ARG A 141 -0.28 -5.09 2.78
C ARG A 141 -0.03 -3.61 2.55
N GLU A 142 0.06 -2.87 3.63
CA GLU A 142 0.32 -1.44 3.58
C GLU A 142 1.72 -1.15 3.04
N LEU A 143 1.81 -0.13 2.17
CA LEU A 143 3.12 0.38 1.73
C LEU A 143 3.81 1.04 2.92
N SER A 144 4.84 0.41 3.40
CA SER A 144 5.71 0.97 4.44
C SER A 144 7.15 1.03 3.93
N VAL A 145 7.85 2.08 4.31
CA VAL A 145 9.29 2.13 4.08
C VAL A 145 9.93 1.03 4.92
N PRO A 146 10.78 0.18 4.35
CA PRO A 146 11.48 -0.83 5.11
C PRO A 146 12.24 -0.22 6.27
N ARG A 147 12.20 -0.86 7.42
CA ARG A 147 12.98 -0.44 8.57
C ARG A 147 14.45 -0.71 8.28
N GLU A 148 15.29 0.29 8.51
CA GLU A 148 16.74 0.13 8.45
C GLU A 148 17.25 -0.76 9.60
#